data_b4a270fb84d930733bf184e7d71447f1
#
_entry.id   b4a270fb84d930733bf184e7d71447f1
#
_cell.length_a   1.000
_cell.length_b   1.000
_cell.length_c   1.000
_cell.angle_alpha   90.00
_cell.angle_beta   90.00
_cell.angle_gamma   90.00
#
_symmetry.space_group_name_H-M   'P 1'
#
loop_
_entity.id
_entity.type
_entity.pdbx_description
1 polymer ?
#
loop_
_entity_poly.entity_id
_entity_poly.type
_entity_poly.pdbx_seq_one_letter_code
_entity_poly.pdbx_strand_id
1 'polypeptide(L)'
;MGIKGLSKYLMEHIPNSIQHKSLCDLFGKTIAIDTNYYMYKYTISTNDFLTKFGNQYEHLRRYGIKPVYVFDGKPPCEKQNMIDKRKRANQKKNVSVTHEHLKLLKNYFKQNNIVYLECTAEADFICSKLSQLDMIDGCISDDMDFLALGCKRLYREYYQNSADIVEYRLDEILNVYTRKQFIDICIFLGCDYCDRIYDMVNRAYQINVFTLFSKYDTLENVWDNLYTSNMLMFVDSVKYSEMKHKWEKAYLILENDNNFDFTKFKPYAENVLRNLEKIYDTVPCLIDFGVVEKDTDYTYIKGAFLKKKVDVNMVPININYKNAYSLLEVC
;
A
#
# COMPACT_ATOMS: atom_id res chain seq x y z
N MET A 1 -8.82 -2.49 -2.98
CA MET A 1 -8.61 -1.88 -4.32
C MET A 1 -7.55 -2.69 -5.05
N GLY A 2 -7.24 -2.34 -6.30
CA GLY A 2 -6.25 -3.03 -7.11
C GLY A 2 -6.72 -4.37 -7.68
N ILE A 3 -5.83 -5.33 -7.75
CA ILE A 3 -6.00 -6.60 -8.45
C ILE A 3 -7.08 -7.46 -7.81
N LYS A 4 -8.21 -7.63 -8.50
CA LYS A 4 -9.36 -8.37 -8.00
C LYS A 4 -9.05 -9.86 -7.85
N GLY A 5 -9.30 -10.39 -6.65
CA GLY A 5 -9.12 -11.83 -6.39
C GLY A 5 -7.68 -12.23 -6.07
N LEU A 6 -6.69 -11.33 -6.17
CA LEU A 6 -5.29 -11.65 -5.86
C LEU A 6 -5.12 -12.09 -4.40
N SER A 7 -5.76 -11.42 -3.44
CA SER A 7 -5.69 -11.83 -2.02
C SER A 7 -6.20 -13.26 -1.81
N LYS A 8 -7.35 -13.59 -2.41
CA LYS A 8 -7.90 -14.96 -2.36
C LYS A 8 -6.97 -15.96 -3.03
N TYR A 9 -6.44 -15.61 -4.20
CA TYR A 9 -5.50 -16.44 -4.94
C TYR A 9 -4.24 -16.76 -4.11
N LEU A 10 -3.64 -15.75 -3.48
CA LEU A 10 -2.46 -15.92 -2.62
C LEU A 10 -2.78 -16.77 -1.39
N MET A 11 -3.94 -16.57 -0.77
CA MET A 11 -4.37 -17.34 0.40
C MET A 11 -4.54 -18.83 0.07
N GLU A 12 -5.06 -19.15 -1.12
CA GLU A 12 -5.29 -20.52 -1.55
C GLU A 12 -4.01 -21.23 -2.03
N HIS A 13 -3.09 -20.51 -2.67
CA HIS A 13 -1.95 -21.12 -3.36
C HIS A 13 -0.58 -20.79 -2.74
N ILE A 14 -0.46 -19.67 -2.04
CA ILE A 14 0.80 -19.22 -1.39
C ILE A 14 0.49 -18.67 0.01
N PRO A 15 -0.09 -19.47 0.91
CA PRO A 15 -0.54 -18.98 2.23
C PRO A 15 0.61 -18.39 3.06
N ASN A 16 1.85 -18.84 2.89
CA ASN A 16 3.03 -18.30 3.57
C ASN A 16 3.33 -16.83 3.21
N SER A 17 2.80 -16.35 2.08
CA SER A 17 2.92 -14.93 1.69
C SER A 17 2.04 -13.99 2.51
N ILE A 18 1.14 -14.51 3.34
CA ILE A 18 0.20 -13.74 4.14
C ILE A 18 0.41 -14.06 5.61
N GLN A 19 0.65 -13.04 6.42
CA GLN A 19 0.86 -13.18 7.86
C GLN A 19 0.01 -12.18 8.63
N HIS A 20 -0.72 -12.67 9.65
CA HIS A 20 -1.36 -11.81 10.63
C HIS A 20 -0.32 -11.35 11.64
N LYS A 21 -0.19 -10.06 11.83
CA LYS A 21 0.80 -9.42 12.71
C LYS A 21 0.15 -8.43 13.65
N SER A 22 0.86 -8.09 14.72
CA SER A 22 0.59 -6.92 15.53
C SER A 22 1.36 -5.72 15.02
N LEU A 23 0.83 -4.50 15.22
CA LEU A 23 1.59 -3.26 15.01
C LEU A 23 2.85 -3.20 15.85
N CYS A 24 2.90 -3.91 16.99
CA CYS A 24 4.13 -4.08 17.80
C CYS A 24 5.27 -4.74 17.01
N ASP A 25 4.96 -5.64 16.07
CA ASP A 25 5.96 -6.29 15.22
C ASP A 25 6.65 -5.32 14.24
N LEU A 26 6.08 -4.11 14.10
CA LEU A 26 6.58 -3.04 13.24
C LEU A 26 7.34 -1.96 14.03
N PHE A 27 7.65 -2.19 15.30
CA PHE A 27 8.42 -1.26 16.13
C PHE A 27 9.75 -0.87 15.47
N GLY A 28 10.06 0.43 15.44
CA GLY A 28 11.26 0.99 14.82
C GLY A 28 11.23 1.05 13.29
N LYS A 29 10.22 0.45 12.64
CA LYS A 29 10.11 0.37 11.18
C LYS A 29 9.67 1.68 10.57
N THR A 30 10.26 2.01 9.41
CA THR A 30 9.83 3.12 8.55
C THR A 30 8.81 2.62 7.55
N ILE A 31 7.58 3.08 7.68
CA ILE A 31 6.44 2.59 6.88
C ILE A 31 5.85 3.73 6.05
N ALA A 32 5.82 3.56 4.73
CA ALA A 32 5.14 4.48 3.84
C ALA A 32 3.61 4.30 3.94
N ILE A 33 2.90 5.42 3.93
CA ILE A 33 1.44 5.46 3.96
C ILE A 33 0.94 6.02 2.63
N ASP A 34 0.11 5.25 1.93
CA ASP A 34 -0.60 5.72 0.74
C ASP A 34 -1.61 6.80 1.16
N THR A 35 -1.20 8.06 1.06
CA THR A 35 -2.00 9.19 1.56
C THR A 35 -3.29 9.36 0.80
N ASN A 36 -3.27 9.19 -0.52
CA ASN A 36 -4.44 9.41 -1.35
C ASN A 36 -5.52 8.34 -1.12
N TYR A 37 -5.11 7.09 -0.89
CA TYR A 37 -6.04 6.03 -0.48
C TYR A 37 -6.76 6.41 0.83
N TYR A 38 -6.02 6.81 1.86
CA TYR A 38 -6.60 7.19 3.14
C TYR A 38 -7.41 8.49 3.05
N MET A 39 -7.02 9.41 2.17
CA MET A 39 -7.78 10.64 1.92
C MET A 39 -9.20 10.32 1.44
N TYR A 40 -9.34 9.42 0.47
CA TYR A 40 -10.66 8.94 0.03
C TYR A 40 -11.40 8.22 1.15
N LYS A 41 -10.74 7.30 1.86
CA LYS A 41 -11.32 6.51 2.96
C LYS A 41 -11.87 7.40 4.07
N TYR A 42 -11.11 8.42 4.46
CA TYR A 42 -11.50 9.33 5.55
C TYR A 42 -12.55 10.36 5.11
N THR A 43 -12.44 10.92 3.92
CA THR A 43 -13.45 11.86 3.38
C THR A 43 -14.83 11.21 3.21
N ILE A 44 -14.89 9.91 2.90
CA ILE A 44 -16.16 9.17 2.84
C ILE A 44 -16.76 8.94 4.24
N SER A 45 -15.92 8.72 5.25
CA SER A 45 -16.36 8.33 6.59
C SER A 45 -16.69 9.52 7.50
N THR A 46 -16.15 10.71 7.23
CA THR A 46 -16.31 11.89 8.06
C THR A 46 -15.97 13.17 7.30
N ASN A 47 -16.54 14.30 7.77
CA ASN A 47 -16.15 15.63 7.29
C ASN A 47 -14.83 16.13 7.92
N ASP A 48 -14.34 15.47 8.96
CA ASP A 48 -13.10 15.81 9.66
C ASP A 48 -11.98 14.80 9.37
N PHE A 49 -11.49 14.83 8.13
CA PHE A 49 -10.39 13.97 7.70
C PHE A 49 -9.06 14.34 8.37
N LEU A 50 -8.84 15.61 8.77
CA LEU A 50 -7.61 16.05 9.42
C LEU A 50 -7.43 15.34 10.78
N THR A 51 -8.46 15.31 11.60
CA THR A 51 -8.44 14.56 12.87
C THR A 51 -8.20 13.06 12.62
N LYS A 52 -8.76 12.48 11.55
CA LYS A 52 -8.48 11.08 11.21
C LYS A 52 -7.02 10.82 10.87
N PHE A 53 -6.37 11.71 10.11
CA PHE A 53 -4.94 11.60 9.84
C PHE A 53 -4.10 11.81 11.10
N GLY A 54 -4.45 12.77 11.96
CA GLY A 54 -3.79 12.95 13.26
C GLY A 54 -3.87 11.70 14.13
N ASN A 55 -5.06 11.14 14.28
CA ASN A 55 -5.27 9.89 15.03
C ASN A 55 -4.51 8.70 14.43
N GLN A 56 -4.43 8.60 13.09
CA GLN A 56 -3.63 7.58 12.42
C GLN A 56 -2.15 7.74 12.74
N TYR A 57 -1.63 8.96 12.63
CA TYR A 57 -0.25 9.26 12.94
C TYR A 57 0.09 8.88 14.39
N GLU A 58 -0.69 9.38 15.35
CA GLU A 58 -0.49 9.08 16.77
C GLU A 58 -0.61 7.59 17.08
N HIS A 59 -1.60 6.92 16.48
CA HIS A 59 -1.78 5.48 16.66
C HIS A 59 -0.54 4.71 16.21
N LEU A 60 0.00 4.98 15.02
CA LEU A 60 1.22 4.33 14.53
C LEU A 60 2.44 4.68 15.40
N ARG A 61 2.56 5.93 15.85
CA ARG A 61 3.64 6.39 16.73
C ARG A 61 3.63 5.68 18.09
N ARG A 62 2.46 5.39 18.66
CA ARG A 62 2.33 4.64 19.92
C ARG A 62 2.97 3.25 19.84
N TYR A 63 3.01 2.65 18.65
CA TYR A 63 3.70 1.38 18.40
C TYR A 63 5.15 1.56 17.98
N GLY A 64 5.71 2.77 18.08
CA GLY A 64 7.07 3.08 17.68
C GLY A 64 7.33 3.01 16.18
N ILE A 65 6.28 2.98 15.36
CA ILE A 65 6.38 2.99 13.90
C ILE A 65 6.75 4.40 13.44
N LYS A 66 7.57 4.52 12.39
CA LYS A 66 7.96 5.77 11.73
C LYS A 66 7.15 5.96 10.44
N PRO A 67 5.93 6.55 10.46
CA PRO A 67 5.12 6.71 9.27
C PRO A 67 5.64 7.83 8.38
N VAL A 68 5.66 7.58 7.06
CA VAL A 68 5.95 8.56 6.00
C VAL A 68 4.76 8.61 5.07
N TYR A 69 4.09 9.75 5.02
CA TYR A 69 2.94 9.92 4.15
C TYR A 69 3.39 10.27 2.73
N VAL A 70 2.87 9.56 1.73
CA VAL A 70 3.28 9.74 0.34
C VAL A 70 2.10 10.23 -0.47
N PHE A 71 2.24 11.41 -1.09
CA PHE A 71 1.21 12.04 -1.90
C PHE A 71 1.42 11.73 -3.37
N ASP A 72 0.34 11.39 -4.07
CA ASP A 72 0.35 11.20 -5.52
C ASP A 72 0.81 12.46 -6.28
N GLY A 73 1.56 12.20 -7.33
CA GLY A 73 1.79 13.15 -8.41
C GLY A 73 0.85 12.90 -9.58
N LYS A 74 1.39 13.01 -10.79
CA LYS A 74 0.62 12.84 -12.02
C LYS A 74 0.50 11.35 -12.38
N PRO A 75 -0.73 10.80 -12.56
CA PRO A 75 -0.92 9.44 -13.00
C PRO A 75 -0.49 9.24 -14.46
N PRO A 76 -0.08 8.02 -14.87
CA PRO A 76 0.18 7.68 -16.25
C PRO A 76 -1.11 7.72 -17.09
N CYS A 77 -0.97 7.94 -18.40
CA CYS A 77 -2.12 8.10 -19.30
C CYS A 77 -2.94 6.80 -19.43
N GLU A 78 -2.33 5.65 -19.25
CA GLU A 78 -2.96 4.33 -19.30
C GLU A 78 -4.02 4.16 -18.20
N LYS A 79 -3.88 4.87 -17.09
CA LYS A 79 -4.84 4.84 -15.95
C LYS A 79 -6.07 5.73 -16.16
N GLN A 80 -6.10 6.56 -17.21
CA GLN A 80 -7.16 7.55 -17.43
C GLN A 80 -8.57 6.92 -17.45
N ASN A 81 -8.73 5.78 -18.10
CA ASN A 81 -10.02 5.08 -18.15
C ASN A 81 -10.50 4.67 -16.74
N MET A 82 -9.60 4.21 -15.88
CA MET A 82 -9.94 3.84 -14.50
C MET A 82 -10.26 5.07 -13.66
N ILE A 83 -9.52 6.17 -13.85
CA ILE A 83 -9.79 7.45 -13.19
C ILE A 83 -11.19 7.95 -13.55
N ASP A 84 -11.58 7.89 -14.82
CA ASP A 84 -12.89 8.35 -15.28
C ASP A 84 -14.02 7.44 -14.76
N LYS A 85 -13.82 6.12 -14.72
CA LYS A 85 -14.74 5.17 -14.09
C LYS A 85 -14.94 5.50 -12.58
N ARG A 86 -13.83 5.76 -11.86
CA ARG A 86 -13.85 6.13 -10.43
C ARG A 86 -14.53 7.49 -10.21
N LYS A 87 -14.26 8.50 -11.03
CA LYS A 87 -14.92 9.82 -10.96
C LYS A 87 -16.44 9.69 -11.08
N ARG A 88 -16.92 8.95 -12.10
CA ARG A 88 -18.36 8.70 -12.30
C ARG A 88 -19.01 7.98 -11.10
N ALA A 89 -18.31 6.99 -10.52
CA ALA A 89 -18.79 6.27 -9.34
C ALA A 89 -18.83 7.17 -8.09
N ASN A 90 -17.83 8.04 -7.90
CA ASN A 90 -17.73 8.95 -6.77
C ASN A 90 -18.74 10.10 -6.87
N GLN A 91 -19.04 10.61 -8.08
CA GLN A 91 -20.12 11.59 -8.30
C GLN A 91 -21.48 11.07 -7.81
N LYS A 92 -21.76 9.78 -8.04
CA LYS A 92 -23.00 9.16 -7.54
C LYS A 92 -23.06 9.09 -6.00
N LYS A 93 -21.92 9.16 -5.32
CA LYS A 93 -21.80 9.10 -3.86
C LYS A 93 -21.63 10.47 -3.20
N ASN A 94 -21.61 11.57 -3.98
CA ASN A 94 -21.29 12.93 -3.53
C ASN A 94 -19.94 13.03 -2.77
N VAL A 95 -18.97 12.21 -3.12
CA VAL A 95 -17.63 12.23 -2.51
C VAL A 95 -16.64 12.76 -3.52
N SER A 96 -15.97 13.84 -3.17
CA SER A 96 -14.93 14.46 -3.99
C SER A 96 -13.76 14.87 -3.11
N VAL A 97 -12.59 14.30 -3.38
CA VAL A 97 -11.31 14.81 -2.86
C VAL A 97 -10.84 15.92 -3.81
N THR A 98 -10.71 17.13 -3.30
CA THR A 98 -10.29 18.30 -4.08
C THR A 98 -8.83 18.64 -3.82
N HIS A 99 -8.25 19.49 -4.67
CA HIS A 99 -6.90 20.02 -4.46
C HIS A 99 -6.80 20.83 -3.14
N GLU A 100 -7.89 21.48 -2.74
CA GLU A 100 -7.95 22.21 -1.46
C GLU A 100 -7.83 21.27 -0.26
N HIS A 101 -8.50 20.10 -0.30
CA HIS A 101 -8.35 19.09 0.74
C HIS A 101 -6.90 18.64 0.89
N LEU A 102 -6.20 18.39 -0.22
CA LEU A 102 -4.78 18.03 -0.20
C LEU A 102 -3.89 19.14 0.33
N LYS A 103 -4.17 20.40 -0.03
CA LYS A 103 -3.45 21.57 0.49
C LYS A 103 -3.65 21.74 2.00
N LEU A 104 -4.87 21.56 2.48
CA LEU A 104 -5.18 21.60 3.92
C LEU A 104 -4.43 20.49 4.67
N LEU A 105 -4.43 19.27 4.15
CA LEU A 105 -3.73 18.15 4.77
C LEU A 105 -2.21 18.38 4.82
N LYS A 106 -1.60 18.87 3.74
CA LYS A 106 -0.18 19.20 3.72
C LYS A 106 0.18 20.30 4.72
N ASN A 107 -0.67 21.33 4.85
CA ASN A 107 -0.48 22.37 5.86
C ASN A 107 -0.58 21.80 7.28
N TYR A 108 -1.56 20.93 7.53
CA TYR A 108 -1.70 20.24 8.80
C TYR A 108 -0.45 19.38 9.12
N PHE A 109 0.09 18.64 8.16
CA PHE A 109 1.31 17.86 8.34
C PHE A 109 2.52 18.76 8.68
N LYS A 110 2.70 19.90 7.96
CA LYS A 110 3.76 20.86 8.26
C LYS A 110 3.65 21.44 9.67
N GLN A 111 2.45 21.80 10.10
CA GLN A 111 2.21 22.38 11.43
C GLN A 111 2.45 21.39 12.57
N ASN A 112 2.26 20.09 12.32
CA ASN A 112 2.41 19.03 13.32
C ASN A 112 3.70 18.21 13.15
N ASN A 113 4.65 18.67 12.33
CA ASN A 113 5.91 17.99 12.03
C ASN A 113 5.73 16.52 11.55
N ILE A 114 4.61 16.25 10.85
CA ILE A 114 4.35 14.93 10.25
C ILE A 114 5.12 14.84 8.94
N VAL A 115 5.93 13.79 8.80
CA VAL A 115 6.80 13.61 7.64
C VAL A 115 6.00 13.14 6.43
N TYR A 116 6.25 13.77 5.28
CA TYR A 116 5.62 13.37 4.02
C TYR A 116 6.52 13.59 2.82
N LEU A 117 6.23 12.86 1.75
CA LEU A 117 6.85 12.99 0.42
C LEU A 117 5.81 13.47 -0.59
N GLU A 118 6.20 14.41 -1.43
CA GLU A 118 5.44 14.85 -2.60
C GLU A 118 6.05 14.22 -3.85
N CYS A 119 5.27 13.40 -4.54
CA CYS A 119 5.75 12.68 -5.71
C CYS A 119 5.37 13.39 -7.01
N THR A 120 6.17 13.19 -8.05
CA THR A 120 5.85 13.63 -9.41
C THR A 120 5.09 12.56 -10.21
N ALA A 121 5.17 11.30 -9.74
CA ALA A 121 4.41 10.15 -10.22
C ALA A 121 3.41 9.67 -9.15
N GLU A 122 2.70 8.58 -9.39
CA GLU A 122 1.79 7.98 -8.40
C GLU A 122 2.56 7.48 -7.16
N ALA A 123 1.94 7.60 -5.99
CA ALA A 123 2.55 7.21 -4.71
C ALA A 123 2.87 5.72 -4.65
N ASP A 124 2.04 4.86 -5.26
CA ASP A 124 2.25 3.42 -5.31
C ASP A 124 3.56 3.03 -6.01
N PHE A 125 3.94 3.69 -7.12
CA PHE A 125 5.24 3.52 -7.77
C PHE A 125 6.39 3.91 -6.85
N ILE A 126 6.28 5.10 -6.24
CA ILE A 126 7.35 5.63 -5.39
C ILE A 126 7.53 4.77 -4.15
N CYS A 127 6.45 4.43 -3.45
CA CYS A 127 6.49 3.57 -2.28
C CYS A 127 7.09 2.21 -2.61
N SER A 128 6.68 1.59 -3.73
CA SER A 128 7.21 0.31 -4.17
C SER A 128 8.71 0.40 -4.48
N LYS A 129 9.16 1.48 -5.13
CA LYS A 129 10.58 1.68 -5.44
C LYS A 129 11.42 1.94 -4.18
N LEU A 130 10.92 2.74 -3.24
CA LEU A 130 11.57 2.95 -1.94
C LEU A 130 11.70 1.63 -1.17
N SER A 131 10.68 0.77 -1.21
CA SER A 131 10.70 -0.56 -0.59
C SER A 131 11.70 -1.50 -1.26
N GLN A 132 11.80 -1.49 -2.61
CA GLN A 132 12.78 -2.28 -3.36
C GLN A 132 14.22 -1.90 -3.00
N LEU A 133 14.48 -0.61 -2.76
CA LEU A 133 15.79 -0.05 -2.42
C LEU A 133 16.10 -0.09 -0.91
N ASP A 134 15.26 -0.75 -0.11
CA ASP A 134 15.39 -0.82 1.36
C ASP A 134 15.45 0.55 2.06
N MET A 135 14.89 1.59 1.44
CA MET A 135 14.77 2.92 2.02
C MET A 135 13.59 3.04 3.00
N ILE A 136 12.65 2.12 2.90
CA ILE A 136 11.52 1.92 3.82
C ILE A 136 11.32 0.42 4.06
N ASP A 137 10.73 0.06 5.20
CA ASP A 137 10.50 -1.34 5.57
C ASP A 137 9.22 -1.94 4.96
N GLY A 138 8.32 -1.11 4.46
CA GLY A 138 7.09 -1.52 3.80
C GLY A 138 6.07 -0.41 3.63
N CYS A 139 4.88 -0.75 3.15
CA CYS A 139 3.83 0.21 2.84
C CYS A 139 2.50 -0.22 3.48
N ILE A 140 1.76 0.74 4.01
CA ILE A 140 0.36 0.54 4.45
C ILE A 140 -0.58 1.08 3.37
N SER A 141 -1.30 0.16 2.70
CA SER A 141 -2.38 0.45 1.74
C SER A 141 -3.25 -0.79 1.56
N ASP A 142 -4.54 -0.65 1.25
CA ASP A 142 -5.38 -1.78 0.88
C ASP A 142 -5.32 -2.10 -0.63
N ASP A 143 -4.43 -1.43 -1.38
CA ASP A 143 -4.26 -1.64 -2.80
C ASP A 143 -3.24 -2.77 -3.08
N MET A 144 -3.69 -3.81 -3.78
CA MET A 144 -2.84 -4.97 -4.11
C MET A 144 -1.87 -4.68 -5.26
N ASP A 145 -2.04 -3.57 -5.99
CA ASP A 145 -1.13 -3.18 -7.07
C ASP A 145 0.29 -2.92 -6.55
N PHE A 146 0.45 -2.56 -5.27
CA PHE A 146 1.76 -2.44 -4.60
C PHE A 146 2.63 -3.70 -4.74
N LEU A 147 2.05 -4.90 -4.60
CA LEU A 147 2.80 -6.16 -4.79
C LEU A 147 3.20 -6.36 -6.25
N ALA A 148 2.29 -6.05 -7.17
CA ALA A 148 2.56 -6.11 -8.60
C ALA A 148 3.65 -5.10 -9.01
N LEU A 149 3.76 -3.95 -8.35
CA LEU A 149 4.80 -2.94 -8.52
C LEU A 149 6.11 -3.29 -7.80
N GLY A 150 6.16 -4.38 -7.04
CA GLY A 150 7.38 -4.86 -6.41
C GLY A 150 7.62 -4.38 -4.98
N CYS A 151 6.61 -3.89 -4.29
CA CYS A 151 6.70 -3.60 -2.86
C CYS A 151 7.02 -4.88 -2.08
N LYS A 152 8.12 -4.90 -1.30
CA LYS A 152 8.59 -6.09 -0.57
C LYS A 152 7.62 -6.52 0.53
N ARG A 153 7.02 -5.55 1.22
CA ARG A 153 6.09 -5.76 2.34
C ARG A 153 4.91 -4.81 2.20
N LEU A 154 3.72 -5.37 2.00
CA LEU A 154 2.47 -4.61 1.95
C LEU A 154 1.66 -4.95 3.20
N TYR A 155 1.32 -3.94 3.98
CA TYR A 155 0.49 -4.05 5.16
C TYR A 155 -0.91 -3.58 4.85
N ARG A 156 -1.90 -4.46 5.07
CA ARG A 156 -3.32 -4.23 4.76
C ARG A 156 -4.20 -4.35 6.00
N GLU A 157 -5.46 -3.97 5.84
CA GLU A 157 -6.47 -4.06 6.89
C GLU A 157 -6.10 -3.26 8.14
N TYR A 158 -5.46 -2.10 7.92
CA TYR A 158 -5.15 -1.19 9.01
C TYR A 158 -6.40 -0.46 9.50
N TYR A 159 -6.64 -0.56 10.81
CA TYR A 159 -7.73 0.12 11.53
C TYR A 159 -7.18 0.86 12.76
N GLN A 160 -7.61 2.11 12.99
CA GLN A 160 -7.14 2.96 14.10
C GLN A 160 -7.53 2.45 15.50
N ASN A 161 -8.40 1.47 15.59
CA ASN A 161 -8.86 0.86 16.84
C ASN A 161 -8.39 -0.59 17.01
N SER A 162 -7.46 -1.05 16.19
CA SER A 162 -6.88 -2.39 16.26
C SER A 162 -5.37 -2.34 16.26
N ALA A 163 -4.74 -3.23 17.01
CA ALA A 163 -3.32 -3.51 16.91
C ALA A 163 -2.99 -4.50 15.78
N ASP A 164 -4.00 -5.12 15.17
CA ASP A 164 -3.81 -6.16 14.17
C ASP A 164 -3.63 -5.55 12.79
N ILE A 165 -2.79 -6.19 11.99
CA ILE A 165 -2.51 -5.84 10.60
C ILE A 165 -2.16 -7.10 9.80
N VAL A 166 -2.43 -7.11 8.51
CA VAL A 166 -2.12 -8.23 7.63
C VAL A 166 -0.95 -7.87 6.74
N GLU A 167 0.16 -8.60 6.88
CA GLU A 167 1.36 -8.46 6.03
C GLU A 167 1.27 -9.38 4.83
N TYR A 168 1.52 -8.82 3.63
CA TYR A 168 1.74 -9.55 2.39
C TYR A 168 3.21 -9.45 2.01
N ARG A 169 3.84 -10.59 1.73
CA ARG A 169 5.29 -10.74 1.53
C ARG A 169 5.59 -11.13 0.09
N LEU A 170 6.24 -10.22 -0.63
CA LEU A 170 6.59 -10.45 -2.04
C LEU A 170 7.66 -11.55 -2.21
N ASP A 171 8.62 -11.66 -1.30
CA ASP A 171 9.66 -12.70 -1.34
C ASP A 171 9.05 -14.11 -1.29
N GLU A 172 8.03 -14.34 -0.48
CA GLU A 172 7.32 -15.62 -0.44
C GLU A 172 6.57 -15.94 -1.74
N ILE A 173 6.06 -14.91 -2.40
CA ILE A 173 5.42 -15.05 -3.72
C ILE A 173 6.49 -15.41 -4.77
N LEU A 174 7.65 -14.75 -4.71
CA LEU A 174 8.75 -14.96 -5.65
C LEU A 174 9.53 -16.27 -5.41
N ASN A 175 9.32 -16.96 -4.27
CA ASN A 175 9.78 -18.34 -4.07
C ASN A 175 8.98 -19.34 -4.94
N VAL A 176 7.77 -18.98 -5.38
CA VAL A 176 6.88 -19.85 -6.18
C VAL A 176 6.87 -19.41 -7.64
N TYR A 177 6.89 -18.12 -7.91
CA TYR A 177 6.84 -17.52 -9.24
C TYR A 177 8.05 -16.66 -9.52
N THR A 178 8.50 -16.64 -10.78
CA THR A 178 9.36 -15.55 -11.24
C THR A 178 8.61 -14.22 -11.16
N ARG A 179 9.37 -13.13 -11.11
CA ARG A 179 8.77 -11.78 -11.12
C ARG A 179 7.85 -11.59 -12.33
N LYS A 180 8.27 -12.06 -13.51
CA LYS A 180 7.48 -12.00 -14.75
C LYS A 180 6.17 -12.75 -14.62
N GLN A 181 6.19 -14.00 -14.18
CA GLN A 181 4.99 -14.81 -13.99
C GLN A 181 4.00 -14.16 -13.01
N PHE A 182 4.50 -13.57 -11.92
CA PHE A 182 3.64 -12.89 -10.96
C PHE A 182 2.96 -11.66 -11.56
N ILE A 183 3.69 -10.84 -12.33
CA ILE A 183 3.10 -9.71 -13.07
C ILE A 183 2.06 -10.22 -14.09
N ASP A 184 2.36 -11.27 -14.83
CA ASP A 184 1.47 -11.89 -15.80
C ASP A 184 0.15 -12.36 -15.13
N ILE A 185 0.24 -12.98 -13.95
CA ILE A 185 -0.95 -13.36 -13.14
C ILE A 185 -1.74 -12.11 -12.71
N CYS A 186 -1.05 -11.08 -12.27
CA CYS A 186 -1.69 -9.82 -11.85
C CYS A 186 -2.46 -9.15 -13.01
N ILE A 187 -1.87 -9.12 -14.21
CA ILE A 187 -2.52 -8.60 -15.43
C ILE A 187 -3.72 -9.47 -15.81
N PHE A 188 -3.59 -10.79 -15.76
CA PHE A 188 -4.67 -11.72 -16.05
C PHE A 188 -5.87 -11.52 -15.12
N LEU A 189 -5.60 -11.30 -13.83
CA LEU A 189 -6.61 -11.00 -12.82
C LEU A 189 -7.18 -9.57 -12.93
N GLY A 190 -6.53 -8.69 -13.69
CA GLY A 190 -6.90 -7.31 -13.94
C GLY A 190 -6.32 -6.34 -12.93
N CYS A 191 -5.62 -5.32 -13.44
CA CYS A 191 -5.02 -4.22 -12.70
C CYS A 191 -5.57 -2.86 -13.18
N ASP A 192 -5.12 -1.77 -12.60
CA ASP A 192 -5.55 -0.42 -12.98
C ASP A 192 -5.17 -0.03 -14.44
N TYR A 193 -4.22 -0.76 -15.05
CA TYR A 193 -3.64 -0.47 -16.37
C TYR A 193 -4.16 -1.38 -17.49
N CYS A 194 -4.82 -2.51 -17.15
CA CYS A 194 -5.37 -3.45 -18.10
C CYS A 194 -6.71 -4.01 -17.64
N ASP A 195 -7.66 -4.13 -18.57
CA ASP A 195 -8.94 -4.78 -18.30
C ASP A 195 -8.71 -6.26 -17.93
N ARG A 196 -9.55 -6.77 -17.05
CA ARG A 196 -9.45 -8.12 -16.50
C ARG A 196 -9.66 -9.19 -17.57
N ILE A 197 -8.60 -9.89 -17.94
CA ILE A 197 -8.64 -10.99 -18.93
C ILE A 197 -9.50 -12.13 -18.41
N TYR A 198 -9.43 -12.43 -17.11
CA TYR A 198 -10.25 -13.45 -16.45
C TYR A 198 -11.76 -13.28 -16.70
N ASP A 199 -12.26 -12.05 -16.80
CA ASP A 199 -13.68 -11.78 -17.07
C ASP A 199 -14.08 -12.06 -18.54
N MET A 200 -13.10 -12.20 -19.45
CA MET A 200 -13.32 -12.57 -20.85
C MET A 200 -13.40 -14.08 -21.05
N VAL A 201 -13.03 -14.85 -20.05
CA VAL A 201 -13.09 -16.30 -20.12
C VAL A 201 -14.53 -16.77 -19.91
N ASN A 202 -14.98 -17.69 -20.76
CA ASN A 202 -16.29 -18.28 -20.61
C ASN A 202 -16.37 -19.11 -19.33
N ARG A 203 -17.29 -18.73 -18.44
CA ARG A 203 -17.46 -19.32 -17.11
C ARG A 203 -17.76 -20.84 -17.13
N ALA A 204 -18.22 -21.36 -18.26
CA ALA A 204 -18.44 -22.79 -18.42
C ALA A 204 -17.14 -23.61 -18.24
N TYR A 205 -15.99 -23.04 -18.49
CA TYR A 205 -14.69 -23.73 -18.39
C TYR A 205 -14.09 -23.80 -16.99
N GLN A 206 -14.64 -23.12 -15.98
CA GLN A 206 -14.19 -23.14 -14.58
C GLN A 206 -12.65 -23.10 -14.42
N ILE A 207 -12.01 -22.09 -15.02
CA ILE A 207 -10.54 -21.98 -15.07
C ILE A 207 -9.96 -21.78 -13.68
N ASN A 208 -8.98 -22.63 -13.33
CA ASN A 208 -8.09 -22.41 -12.21
C ASN A 208 -6.83 -21.68 -12.70
N VAL A 209 -6.62 -20.45 -12.21
CA VAL A 209 -5.51 -19.57 -12.63
C VAL A 209 -4.15 -20.20 -12.29
N PHE A 210 -4.03 -20.86 -11.14
CA PHE A 210 -2.80 -21.53 -10.73
C PHE A 210 -2.41 -22.62 -11.71
N THR A 211 -3.34 -23.53 -12.02
CA THR A 211 -3.12 -24.62 -12.97
C THR A 211 -2.80 -24.08 -14.37
N LEU A 212 -3.46 -23.01 -14.77
CA LEU A 212 -3.26 -22.40 -16.08
C LEU A 212 -1.81 -21.85 -16.23
N PHE A 213 -1.34 -21.06 -15.26
CA PHE A 213 0.02 -20.51 -15.28
C PHE A 213 1.10 -21.55 -14.99
N SER A 214 0.81 -22.60 -14.22
CA SER A 214 1.73 -23.75 -14.05
C SER A 214 1.92 -24.53 -15.34
N LYS A 215 0.91 -24.54 -16.25
CA LYS A 215 0.97 -25.28 -17.51
C LYS A 215 1.58 -24.46 -18.65
N TYR A 216 1.27 -23.17 -18.72
CA TYR A 216 1.60 -22.35 -19.89
C TYR A 216 2.67 -21.28 -19.61
N ASP A 217 3.08 -21.11 -18.36
CA ASP A 217 4.20 -20.31 -17.89
C ASP A 217 4.03 -18.79 -18.05
N THR A 218 3.64 -18.31 -19.23
CA THR A 218 3.52 -16.87 -19.56
C THR A 218 2.10 -16.47 -19.91
N LEU A 219 1.77 -15.19 -19.72
CA LEU A 219 0.47 -14.65 -20.12
C LEU A 219 0.23 -14.79 -21.63
N GLU A 220 1.26 -14.66 -22.45
CA GLU A 220 1.17 -14.85 -23.90
C GLU A 220 0.69 -16.26 -24.24
N ASN A 221 1.37 -17.28 -23.70
CA ASN A 221 0.97 -18.68 -23.93
C ASN A 221 -0.41 -19.00 -23.38
N VAL A 222 -0.76 -18.42 -22.22
CA VAL A 222 -2.11 -18.52 -21.64
C VAL A 222 -3.15 -17.92 -22.58
N TRP A 223 -2.90 -16.70 -23.08
CA TRP A 223 -3.81 -15.99 -23.97
C TRP A 223 -4.02 -16.71 -25.29
N ASP A 224 -2.93 -17.19 -25.92
CA ASP A 224 -2.96 -17.94 -27.17
C ASP A 224 -3.73 -19.24 -27.01
N ASN A 225 -3.52 -19.96 -25.90
CA ASN A 225 -4.28 -21.19 -25.63
C ASN A 225 -5.77 -20.92 -25.42
N LEU A 226 -6.13 -19.91 -24.64
CA LEU A 226 -7.53 -19.56 -24.40
C LEU A 226 -8.24 -19.14 -25.71
N TYR A 227 -7.53 -18.43 -26.59
CA TYR A 227 -8.06 -17.99 -27.88
C TYR A 227 -8.24 -19.18 -28.84
N THR A 228 -7.20 -20.00 -29.06
CA THR A 228 -7.23 -21.14 -29.97
C THR A 228 -8.18 -22.24 -29.53
N SER A 229 -8.39 -22.38 -28.22
CA SER A 229 -9.35 -23.32 -27.64
C SER A 229 -10.79 -22.79 -27.58
N ASN A 230 -11.08 -21.62 -28.16
CA ASN A 230 -12.38 -20.95 -28.11
C ASN A 230 -12.95 -20.76 -26.70
N MET A 231 -12.08 -20.58 -25.71
CA MET A 231 -12.47 -20.40 -24.31
C MET A 231 -12.80 -18.92 -23.97
N LEU A 232 -12.49 -17.99 -24.86
CA LEU A 232 -12.76 -16.57 -24.69
C LEU A 232 -14.14 -16.18 -25.26
N MET A 233 -14.84 -15.30 -24.55
CA MET A 233 -16.12 -14.74 -24.98
C MET A 233 -15.91 -13.43 -25.74
N PHE A 234 -16.53 -13.31 -26.93
CA PHE A 234 -16.57 -12.06 -27.70
C PHE A 234 -15.18 -11.51 -28.05
N VAL A 235 -14.21 -12.37 -28.32
CA VAL A 235 -12.85 -12.01 -28.73
C VAL A 235 -12.63 -12.47 -30.17
N ASP A 236 -12.64 -11.50 -31.09
CA ASP A 236 -12.19 -11.68 -32.48
C ASP A 236 -10.68 -11.37 -32.60
N SER A 237 -10.14 -11.49 -33.80
CA SER A 237 -8.72 -11.26 -34.09
C SER A 237 -8.28 -9.81 -33.79
N VAL A 238 -9.17 -8.84 -33.97
CA VAL A 238 -8.88 -7.42 -33.70
C VAL A 238 -8.77 -7.22 -32.19
N LYS A 239 -9.77 -7.67 -31.44
CA LYS A 239 -9.77 -7.56 -29.97
C LYS A 239 -8.66 -8.38 -29.34
N TYR A 240 -8.29 -9.52 -29.92
CA TYR A 240 -7.13 -10.31 -29.51
C TYR A 240 -5.85 -9.46 -29.53
N SER A 241 -5.58 -8.78 -30.66
CA SER A 241 -4.39 -7.94 -30.83
C SER A 241 -4.43 -6.67 -29.94
N GLU A 242 -5.60 -6.05 -29.80
CA GLU A 242 -5.78 -4.90 -28.90
C GLU A 242 -5.48 -5.26 -27.45
N MET A 243 -5.97 -6.41 -26.98
CA MET A 243 -5.72 -6.86 -25.61
C MET A 243 -4.25 -7.21 -25.39
N LYS A 244 -3.59 -7.84 -26.37
CA LYS A 244 -2.15 -8.11 -26.31
C LYS A 244 -1.37 -6.81 -26.12
N HIS A 245 -1.65 -5.79 -26.92
CA HIS A 245 -0.99 -4.48 -26.79
C HIS A 245 -1.25 -3.80 -25.44
N LYS A 246 -2.49 -3.92 -24.87
CA LYS A 246 -2.82 -3.36 -23.56
C LYS A 246 -2.05 -4.04 -22.43
N TRP A 247 -1.98 -5.36 -22.42
CA TRP A 247 -1.28 -6.04 -21.34
C TRP A 247 0.24 -5.93 -21.46
N GLU A 248 0.82 -5.82 -22.66
CA GLU A 248 2.23 -5.49 -22.85
C GLU A 248 2.58 -4.13 -22.23
N LYS A 249 1.75 -3.11 -22.45
CA LYS A 249 1.91 -1.81 -21.78
C LYS A 249 1.77 -1.90 -20.26
N ALA A 250 0.75 -2.63 -19.79
CA ALA A 250 0.55 -2.84 -18.36
C ALA A 250 1.76 -3.55 -17.72
N TYR A 251 2.35 -4.51 -18.42
CA TYR A 251 3.56 -5.20 -17.98
C TYR A 251 4.72 -4.22 -17.78
N LEU A 252 5.01 -3.36 -18.77
CA LEU A 252 6.07 -2.36 -18.67
C LEU A 252 5.86 -1.38 -17.50
N ILE A 253 4.60 -1.05 -17.22
CA ILE A 253 4.26 -0.19 -16.09
C ILE A 253 4.50 -0.92 -14.76
N LEU A 254 4.04 -2.16 -14.63
CA LEU A 254 4.16 -2.93 -13.39
C LEU A 254 5.60 -3.39 -13.11
N GLU A 255 6.43 -3.53 -14.14
CA GLU A 255 7.86 -3.78 -13.99
C GLU A 255 8.62 -2.57 -13.41
N ASN A 256 7.98 -1.38 -13.46
CA ASN A 256 8.43 -0.14 -12.82
C ASN A 256 9.80 0.39 -13.30
N ASP A 257 10.26 -0.04 -14.48
CA ASP A 257 11.59 0.35 -14.96
C ASP A 257 11.60 1.61 -15.82
N ASN A 258 10.44 2.03 -16.40
CA ASN A 258 10.45 3.03 -17.47
C ASN A 258 9.60 4.30 -17.23
N ASN A 259 8.79 4.37 -16.17
CA ASN A 259 7.79 5.44 -16.06
C ASN A 259 8.19 6.61 -15.16
N PHE A 260 9.29 6.47 -14.42
CA PHE A 260 9.72 7.49 -13.46
C PHE A 260 11.24 7.50 -13.31
N ASP A 261 11.86 8.65 -13.61
CA ASP A 261 13.29 8.86 -13.35
C ASP A 261 13.54 8.99 -11.83
N PHE A 262 13.63 7.85 -11.17
CA PHE A 262 13.88 7.78 -9.74
C PHE A 262 15.23 8.38 -9.35
N THR A 263 16.18 8.48 -10.27
CA THR A 263 17.50 9.05 -10.00
C THR A 263 17.40 10.52 -9.56
N LYS A 264 16.46 11.27 -10.13
CA LYS A 264 16.19 12.67 -9.74
C LYS A 264 15.41 12.78 -8.42
N PHE A 265 14.55 11.82 -8.12
CA PHE A 265 13.74 11.82 -6.90
C PHE A 265 14.51 11.28 -5.69
N LYS A 266 15.43 10.36 -5.90
CA LYS A 266 16.19 9.68 -4.85
C LYS A 266 16.86 10.62 -3.86
N PRO A 267 17.62 11.68 -4.27
CA PRO A 267 18.24 12.60 -3.32
C PRO A 267 17.23 13.34 -2.43
N TYR A 268 16.07 13.69 -2.98
CA TYR A 268 14.99 14.31 -2.20
C TYR A 268 14.43 13.32 -1.17
N ALA A 269 14.13 12.09 -1.57
CA ALA A 269 13.63 11.05 -0.68
C ALA A 269 14.65 10.73 0.43
N GLU A 270 15.93 10.55 0.09
CA GLU A 270 17.02 10.34 1.05
C GLU A 270 17.13 11.45 2.08
N ASN A 271 17.02 12.72 1.63
CA ASN A 271 17.07 13.87 2.53
C ASN A 271 15.89 13.88 3.51
N VAL A 272 14.67 13.62 3.01
CA VAL A 272 13.46 13.55 3.85
C VAL A 272 13.57 12.38 4.83
N LEU A 273 13.97 11.20 4.40
CA LEU A 273 14.08 10.00 5.25
C LEU A 273 15.21 10.12 6.28
N ARG A 274 16.32 10.78 5.95
CA ARG A 274 17.41 11.08 6.91
C ARG A 274 16.96 12.04 8.02
N ASN A 275 16.13 13.02 7.68
CA ASN A 275 15.57 13.94 8.65
C ASN A 275 14.47 13.29 9.50
N LEU A 276 13.81 12.26 8.98
CA LEU A 276 12.82 11.48 9.69
C LEU A 276 13.38 10.86 10.97
N GLU A 277 14.57 10.28 10.95
CA GLU A 277 15.19 9.72 12.14
C GLU A 277 15.36 10.79 13.22
N LYS A 278 15.87 11.97 12.86
CA LYS A 278 16.03 13.08 13.81
C LYS A 278 14.70 13.52 14.42
N ILE A 279 13.63 13.57 13.61
CA ILE A 279 12.29 13.95 14.08
C ILE A 279 11.74 12.89 15.03
N TYR A 280 11.90 11.62 14.70
CA TYR A 280 11.34 10.54 15.51
C TYR A 280 12.16 10.19 16.74
N ASP A 281 13.46 10.48 16.76
CA ASP A 281 14.29 10.35 17.95
C ASP A 281 13.93 11.40 19.02
N THR A 282 13.32 12.53 18.61
CA THR A 282 12.87 13.58 19.52
C THR A 282 11.40 13.45 19.96
N VAL A 283 10.63 12.57 19.34
CA VAL A 283 9.21 12.37 19.66
C VAL A 283 9.05 11.15 20.59
N PRO A 284 8.49 11.33 21.80
CA PRO A 284 8.26 10.23 22.73
C PRO A 284 7.46 9.08 22.08
N CYS A 285 7.87 7.84 22.33
CA CYS A 285 7.12 6.64 21.99
C CYS A 285 6.60 5.94 23.25
N LEU A 286 5.92 4.83 23.14
CA LEU A 286 5.41 4.08 24.32
C LEU A 286 6.51 3.68 25.32
N ILE A 287 7.75 3.53 24.84
CA ILE A 287 8.92 3.25 25.69
C ILE A 287 9.21 4.43 26.63
N ASP A 288 9.15 5.66 26.09
CA ASP A 288 9.44 6.89 26.85
C ASP A 288 8.38 7.18 27.93
N PHE A 289 7.17 6.62 27.78
CA PHE A 289 6.11 6.72 28.79
C PHE A 289 6.18 5.64 29.88
N GLY A 290 7.25 4.82 29.92
CA GLY A 290 7.39 3.73 30.89
C GLY A 290 6.39 2.58 30.70
N VAL A 291 5.69 2.54 29.59
CA VAL A 291 4.75 1.45 29.24
C VAL A 291 5.51 0.19 28.85
N VAL A 292 6.74 0.38 28.34
CA VAL A 292 7.66 -0.70 27.92
C VAL A 292 9.08 -0.30 28.31
N GLU A 293 9.82 -1.22 28.93
CA GLU A 293 11.23 -1.00 29.26
C GLU A 293 12.12 -1.10 28.00
N LYS A 294 13.12 -0.22 27.91
CA LYS A 294 13.98 -0.02 26.72
C LYS A 294 14.77 -1.28 26.32
N ASP A 295 15.07 -2.16 27.28
CA ASP A 295 15.87 -3.38 27.11
C ASP A 295 15.04 -4.66 27.10
N THR A 296 13.71 -4.54 26.96
CA THR A 296 12.82 -5.71 27.02
C THR A 296 12.82 -6.44 25.68
N ASP A 297 13.05 -7.77 25.73
CA ASP A 297 12.93 -8.63 24.56
C ASP A 297 11.54 -8.47 23.90
N TYR A 298 11.52 -8.35 22.59
CA TYR A 298 10.33 -8.11 21.77
C TYR A 298 9.20 -9.12 22.02
N THR A 299 9.56 -10.36 22.35
CA THR A 299 8.64 -11.41 22.75
C THR A 299 7.90 -11.10 24.05
N TYR A 300 8.55 -10.38 24.97
CA TYR A 300 7.94 -9.96 26.23
C TYR A 300 6.95 -8.81 26.04
N ILE A 301 7.28 -7.84 25.18
CA ILE A 301 6.37 -6.74 24.80
C ILE A 301 5.08 -7.29 24.21
N LYS A 302 5.20 -8.21 23.25
CA LYS A 302 4.07 -8.91 22.64
C LYS A 302 3.24 -9.66 23.69
N GLY A 303 3.89 -10.34 24.63
CA GLY A 303 3.24 -11.03 25.74
C GLY A 303 2.52 -10.09 26.71
N ALA A 304 3.08 -8.90 26.98
CA ALA A 304 2.48 -7.91 27.89
C ALA A 304 1.22 -7.25 27.27
N PHE A 305 1.26 -6.91 26.00
CA PHE A 305 0.10 -6.38 25.27
C PHE A 305 -1.04 -7.41 25.17
N LEU A 306 -0.72 -8.67 24.92
CA LEU A 306 -1.71 -9.75 24.83
C LEU A 306 -2.30 -10.13 26.20
N LYS A 307 -1.51 -10.08 27.29
CA LYS A 307 -1.98 -10.48 28.64
C LYS A 307 -2.72 -9.38 29.40
N LYS A 308 -2.38 -8.10 29.18
CA LYS A 308 -2.95 -7.01 30.00
C LYS A 308 -4.13 -6.31 29.38
N LYS A 309 -4.52 -6.56 28.07
CA LYS A 309 -5.48 -5.71 27.37
C LYS A 309 -5.23 -4.26 27.81
N VAL A 310 -4.02 -3.76 27.57
CA VAL A 310 -3.72 -2.36 27.87
C VAL A 310 -4.71 -1.56 27.07
N ASP A 311 -5.63 -0.90 27.75
CA ASP A 311 -6.63 -0.06 27.11
C ASP A 311 -5.88 1.14 26.53
N VAL A 312 -5.54 1.05 25.26
CA VAL A 312 -4.81 2.10 24.52
C VAL A 312 -5.57 3.43 24.54
N ASN A 313 -6.87 3.41 24.96
CA ASN A 313 -7.69 4.57 25.17
C ASN A 313 -7.38 5.34 26.47
N MET A 314 -6.58 4.78 27.38
CA MET A 314 -6.18 5.45 28.63
C MET A 314 -5.06 6.48 28.49
N VAL A 315 -4.37 6.56 27.34
CA VAL A 315 -3.41 7.64 27.10
C VAL A 315 -4.20 8.86 26.63
N PRO A 316 -4.15 10.00 27.34
CA PRO A 316 -4.93 11.18 26.96
C PRO A 316 -4.60 11.60 25.52
N ILE A 317 -5.63 11.66 24.67
CA ILE A 317 -5.55 11.96 23.23
C ILE A 317 -5.13 13.44 22.97
N ASN A 318 -4.93 14.23 24.01
CA ASN A 318 -4.67 15.69 23.95
C ASN A 318 -3.27 16.07 24.41
N ILE A 319 -2.24 15.49 23.82
CA ILE A 319 -0.91 16.07 23.93
C ILE A 319 -0.72 17.04 22.76
N ASN A 320 -0.99 18.31 23.01
CA ASN A 320 -0.56 19.39 22.17
C ASN A 320 0.98 19.41 22.27
N TYR A 321 1.69 18.93 21.27
CA TYR A 321 3.15 18.78 21.24
C TYR A 321 3.90 20.07 21.56
N LYS A 322 3.29 21.25 21.41
CA LYS A 322 3.82 22.53 21.91
C LYS A 322 4.01 22.57 23.43
N ASN A 323 3.24 21.78 24.19
CA ASN A 323 3.34 21.75 25.66
C ASN A 323 4.26 20.62 26.18
N ALA A 324 4.63 19.64 25.35
CA ALA A 324 5.58 18.60 25.74
C ALA A 324 7.01 19.17 25.96
N TYR A 325 7.39 20.21 25.23
CA TYR A 325 8.66 20.91 25.44
C TYR A 325 8.74 21.64 26.80
N SER A 326 7.61 22.08 27.37
CA SER A 326 7.58 22.72 28.70
C SER A 326 7.66 21.76 29.87
N LEU A 327 7.45 20.47 29.65
CA LEU A 327 7.54 19.42 30.68
C LEU A 327 8.95 18.83 30.78
N LEU A 328 9.80 18.99 29.76
CA LEU A 328 11.20 18.56 29.75
C LEU A 328 12.14 19.54 30.46
N GLU A 329 11.69 20.76 30.79
CA GLU A 329 12.48 21.75 31.58
C GLU A 329 12.31 21.61 33.10
N VAL A 330 11.56 20.60 33.58
CA VAL A 330 11.23 20.40 35.00
C VAL A 330 11.68 19.02 35.54
N CYS A 331 12.54 18.33 34.82
CA CYS A 331 13.22 17.13 35.35
C CYS A 331 14.72 17.23 35.23
#